data_3628989a94d9a902f8497611aa208a9d
#
_entry.id   3628989a94d9a902f8497611aa208a9d
#
_cell.length_a   1.000
_cell.length_b   1.000
_cell.length_c   1.000
_cell.angle_alpha   90.00
_cell.angle_beta   90.00
_cell.angle_gamma   90.00
#
_symmetry.space_group_name_H-M   'P 1'
#
loop_
_entity.id
_entity.type
_entity.pdbx_description
1 polymer ?
#
loop_
_entity_poly.entity_id
_entity_poly.type
_entity_poly.pdbx_seq_one_letter_code
_entity_poly.pdbx_strand_id
1 'polypeptide(L)'
;MLKSESQTYDDYIKALTDISRAITSDLYLEDLLKLIVMVTAKVTSVAICSLWLIDDSISPPKIRLKATQAIAPEYVKDRSLALDEGVVGYVATHKRPLIIKNVLRNQRFKEKEMARRLGLVSMIGVPLRLKDDKVIGVLNCFTNEPYDFTATEVNLLTAVANQAAVAILNTELMVKTKVIQEELETRKLVERAKEILMQRMNINGEAAYHWLRKHSMDSRKSIRQVADAVLLSHEINMS
;
A
#
# COMPACT_ATOMS: atom_id res chain seq x y z
N MET A 1 -13.75 -16.61 -27.60
CA MET A 1 -15.20 -16.48 -27.34
C MET A 1 -15.38 -15.10 -26.69
N LEU A 2 -15.92 -14.13 -27.43
CA LEU A 2 -16.16 -12.77 -26.91
C LEU A 2 -17.20 -12.86 -25.80
N LYS A 3 -16.86 -12.40 -24.57
CA LYS A 3 -17.84 -12.25 -23.50
C LYS A 3 -18.93 -11.26 -23.96
N SER A 4 -20.17 -11.51 -23.61
CA SER A 4 -21.25 -10.54 -23.88
C SER A 4 -21.00 -9.26 -23.09
N GLU A 5 -21.42 -8.09 -23.62
CA GLU A 5 -21.26 -6.81 -22.89
C GLU A 5 -21.85 -6.86 -21.48
N SER A 6 -22.97 -7.54 -21.29
CA SER A 6 -23.59 -7.73 -19.97
C SER A 6 -22.68 -8.50 -18.99
N GLN A 7 -22.05 -9.60 -19.44
CA GLN A 7 -21.10 -10.36 -18.60
C GLN A 7 -19.89 -9.53 -18.21
N THR A 8 -19.46 -8.64 -19.10
CA THR A 8 -18.34 -7.74 -18.84
C THR A 8 -18.71 -6.72 -17.74
N TYR A 9 -19.90 -6.14 -17.77
CA TYR A 9 -20.36 -5.21 -16.72
C TYR A 9 -20.53 -5.87 -15.35
N ASP A 10 -21.05 -7.09 -15.29
CA ASP A 10 -21.22 -7.85 -14.05
C ASP A 10 -19.84 -8.18 -13.42
N ASP A 11 -18.88 -8.59 -14.26
CA ASP A 11 -17.51 -8.83 -13.81
C ASP A 11 -16.86 -7.55 -13.22
N TYR A 12 -17.17 -6.38 -13.79
CA TYR A 12 -16.68 -5.09 -13.33
C TYR A 12 -17.29 -4.66 -11.99
N ILE A 13 -18.59 -4.77 -11.86
CA ILE A 13 -19.29 -4.49 -10.60
C ILE A 13 -18.76 -5.39 -9.50
N LYS A 14 -18.54 -6.66 -9.80
CA LYS A 14 -17.96 -7.62 -8.87
C LYS A 14 -16.55 -7.22 -8.45
N ALA A 15 -15.68 -6.80 -9.39
CA ALA A 15 -14.34 -6.35 -9.08
C ALA A 15 -14.33 -5.13 -8.14
N LEU A 16 -15.14 -4.12 -8.45
CA LEU A 16 -15.29 -2.94 -7.59
C LEU A 16 -15.81 -3.32 -6.19
N THR A 17 -16.74 -4.27 -6.13
CA THR A 17 -17.28 -4.78 -4.87
C THR A 17 -16.22 -5.54 -4.07
N ASP A 18 -15.42 -6.39 -4.71
CA ASP A 18 -14.36 -7.16 -4.06
C ASP A 18 -13.25 -6.24 -3.53
N ILE A 19 -12.85 -5.22 -4.29
CA ILE A 19 -11.92 -4.18 -3.83
C ILE A 19 -12.53 -3.39 -2.66
N SER A 20 -13.81 -3.01 -2.75
CA SER A 20 -14.51 -2.29 -1.68
C SER A 20 -14.63 -3.11 -0.40
N ARG A 21 -14.87 -4.42 -0.49
CA ARG A 21 -14.88 -5.33 0.68
C ARG A 21 -13.48 -5.49 1.28
N ALA A 22 -12.45 -5.52 0.47
CA ALA A 22 -11.08 -5.59 0.94
C ALA A 22 -10.68 -4.37 1.78
N ILE A 23 -11.25 -3.20 1.51
CA ILE A 23 -11.05 -1.96 2.29
C ILE A 23 -11.52 -2.10 3.74
N THR A 24 -12.54 -2.93 3.98
CA THR A 24 -13.15 -3.15 5.31
C THR A 24 -12.58 -4.36 6.04
N SER A 25 -11.63 -5.07 5.45
CA SER A 25 -10.97 -6.23 6.05
C SER A 25 -9.63 -5.85 6.68
N ASP A 26 -9.20 -6.60 7.71
CA ASP A 26 -7.89 -6.44 8.37
C ASP A 26 -6.71 -6.91 7.49
N LEU A 27 -6.78 -6.70 6.17
CA LEU A 27 -5.73 -7.07 5.24
C LEU A 27 -4.50 -6.17 5.43
N TYR A 28 -3.33 -6.78 5.42
CA TYR A 28 -2.09 -6.02 5.31
C TYR A 28 -2.01 -5.33 3.94
N LEU A 29 -1.38 -4.16 3.91
CA LEU A 29 -1.24 -3.36 2.68
C LEU A 29 -0.74 -4.20 1.49
N GLU A 30 0.24 -5.07 1.71
CA GLU A 30 0.79 -5.93 0.65
C GLU A 30 -0.23 -6.88 0.04
N ASP A 31 -1.11 -7.46 0.86
CA ASP A 31 -2.14 -8.39 0.40
C ASP A 31 -3.24 -7.65 -0.35
N LEU A 32 -3.59 -6.45 0.11
CA LEU A 32 -4.49 -5.55 -0.62
C LEU A 32 -3.94 -5.20 -2.01
N LEU A 33 -2.67 -4.84 -2.10
CA LEU A 33 -2.04 -4.50 -3.39
C LEU A 33 -2.00 -5.69 -4.35
N LYS A 34 -1.72 -6.90 -3.86
CA LYS A 34 -1.80 -8.13 -4.65
C LYS A 34 -3.22 -8.41 -5.14
N LEU A 35 -4.20 -8.25 -4.26
CA LEU A 35 -5.61 -8.44 -4.61
C LEU A 35 -6.03 -7.46 -5.72
N ILE A 36 -5.68 -6.18 -5.63
CA ILE A 36 -5.99 -5.18 -6.64
C ILE A 36 -5.46 -5.59 -8.02
N VAL A 37 -4.19 -5.97 -8.13
CA VAL A 37 -3.62 -6.37 -9.43
C VAL A 37 -4.25 -7.65 -9.97
N MET A 38 -4.54 -8.64 -9.10
CA MET A 38 -5.17 -9.90 -9.50
C MET A 38 -6.59 -9.69 -10.00
N VAL A 39 -7.40 -8.94 -9.26
CA VAL A 39 -8.79 -8.66 -9.63
C VAL A 39 -8.83 -7.84 -10.92
N THR A 40 -8.00 -6.79 -11.03
CA THR A 40 -7.93 -5.97 -12.23
C THR A 40 -7.62 -6.81 -13.46
N ALA A 41 -6.57 -7.65 -13.42
CA ALA A 41 -6.20 -8.46 -14.57
C ALA A 41 -7.28 -9.48 -14.94
N LYS A 42 -7.89 -10.12 -13.93
CA LYS A 42 -8.96 -11.11 -14.17
C LYS A 42 -10.17 -10.48 -14.87
N VAL A 43 -10.52 -9.28 -14.48
CA VAL A 43 -11.72 -8.60 -14.98
C VAL A 43 -11.49 -8.00 -16.37
N THR A 44 -10.33 -7.37 -16.57
CA THR A 44 -10.00 -6.73 -17.85
C THR A 44 -9.38 -7.69 -18.86
N SER A 45 -9.17 -8.95 -18.48
CA SER A 45 -8.52 -9.98 -19.33
C SER A 45 -7.15 -9.55 -19.89
N VAL A 46 -6.46 -8.63 -19.19
CA VAL A 46 -5.09 -8.25 -19.54
C VAL A 46 -4.09 -9.31 -19.09
N ALA A 47 -2.97 -9.40 -19.76
CA ALA A 47 -1.96 -10.42 -19.50
C ALA A 47 -1.24 -10.19 -18.15
N ILE A 48 -0.87 -8.96 -17.89
CA ILE A 48 -0.15 -8.55 -16.67
C ILE A 48 -0.68 -7.21 -16.18
N CYS A 49 -0.89 -7.13 -14.89
CA CYS A 49 -1.15 -5.89 -14.19
C CYS A 49 0.00 -5.59 -13.20
N SER A 50 0.37 -4.34 -13.03
CA SER A 50 1.36 -3.92 -12.05
C SER A 50 0.96 -2.60 -11.38
N LEU A 51 1.22 -2.50 -10.09
CA LEU A 51 0.87 -1.35 -9.28
C LEU A 51 2.13 -0.70 -8.71
N TRP A 52 2.24 0.60 -8.94
CA TRP A 52 3.37 1.42 -8.54
C TRP A 52 2.88 2.50 -7.57
N LEU A 53 3.58 2.74 -6.47
CA LEU A 53 3.26 3.80 -5.52
C LEU A 53 4.38 4.83 -5.45
N ILE A 54 3.97 6.09 -5.26
CA ILE A 54 4.89 7.20 -5.02
C ILE A 54 5.37 7.12 -3.57
N ASP A 55 6.68 7.10 -3.39
CA ASP A 55 7.35 7.20 -2.10
C ASP A 55 7.84 8.64 -1.93
N ASP A 56 7.06 9.44 -1.22
CA ASP A 56 7.33 10.83 -0.91
C ASP A 56 8.08 11.02 0.43
N SER A 57 8.39 9.91 1.13
CA SER A 57 9.23 9.92 2.33
C SER A 57 10.70 10.20 2.06
N ILE A 58 11.12 10.09 0.80
CA ILE A 58 12.49 10.36 0.33
C ILE A 58 12.52 11.58 -0.60
N SER A 59 13.63 12.29 -0.62
CA SER A 59 13.84 13.44 -1.49
C SER A 59 15.04 13.20 -2.42
N PRO A 60 14.87 13.29 -3.77
CA PRO A 60 13.61 13.48 -4.49
C PRO A 60 12.68 12.26 -4.40
N PRO A 61 11.35 12.46 -4.52
CA PRO A 61 10.37 11.37 -4.51
C PRO A 61 10.64 10.35 -5.61
N LYS A 62 10.37 9.07 -5.32
CA LYS A 62 10.48 7.98 -6.31
C LYS A 62 9.18 7.22 -6.43
N ILE A 63 8.99 6.55 -7.56
CA ILE A 63 7.86 5.66 -7.78
C ILE A 63 8.37 4.22 -7.70
N ARG A 64 7.82 3.42 -6.78
CA ARG A 64 8.25 2.05 -6.53
C ARG A 64 7.22 1.03 -6.99
N LEU A 65 7.67 -0.04 -7.61
CA LEU A 65 6.82 -1.21 -7.88
C LEU A 65 6.44 -1.86 -6.55
N LYS A 66 5.15 -2.01 -6.30
CA LYS A 66 4.61 -2.58 -5.05
C LYS A 66 3.90 -3.92 -5.25
N ALA A 67 3.24 -4.11 -6.39
CA ALA A 67 2.59 -5.37 -6.71
C ALA A 67 2.59 -5.62 -8.22
N THR A 68 2.68 -6.89 -8.62
CA THR A 68 2.55 -7.33 -10.00
C THR A 68 2.20 -8.80 -10.05
N GLN A 69 1.58 -9.25 -11.14
CA GLN A 69 1.37 -10.66 -11.46
C GLN A 69 2.50 -11.26 -12.30
N ALA A 70 3.47 -10.46 -12.72
CA ALA A 70 4.63 -10.98 -13.43
C ALA A 70 5.40 -11.95 -12.52
N ILE A 71 5.56 -13.19 -12.99
CA ILE A 71 6.16 -14.29 -12.18
C ILE A 71 7.69 -14.22 -12.19
N ALA A 72 8.30 -13.41 -13.06
CA ALA A 72 9.76 -13.29 -13.14
C ALA A 72 10.32 -12.55 -11.93
N PRO A 73 11.12 -13.21 -11.04
CA PRO A 73 11.65 -12.61 -9.82
C PRO A 73 12.47 -11.34 -10.08
N GLU A 74 13.20 -11.30 -11.20
CA GLU A 74 13.97 -10.16 -11.64
C GLU A 74 13.11 -8.94 -12.00
N TYR A 75 11.81 -9.12 -12.26
CA TYR A 75 10.87 -8.04 -12.52
C TYR A 75 10.39 -7.34 -11.24
N VAL A 76 10.41 -8.04 -10.12
CA VAL A 76 9.81 -7.57 -8.86
C VAL A 76 10.83 -6.87 -7.96
N LYS A 77 12.14 -7.20 -8.08
CA LYS A 77 13.16 -6.79 -7.12
C LYS A 77 13.49 -5.29 -7.22
N ASP A 78 13.19 -4.56 -6.14
CA ASP A 78 13.61 -3.16 -5.86
C ASP A 78 13.50 -2.15 -7.02
N ARG A 79 12.44 -2.23 -7.82
CA ARG A 79 12.24 -1.32 -8.94
C ARG A 79 11.73 0.03 -8.48
N SER A 80 12.49 1.04 -8.83
CA SER A 80 12.11 2.43 -8.61
C SER A 80 12.41 3.27 -9.84
N LEU A 81 11.55 4.26 -10.08
CA LEU A 81 11.63 5.24 -11.16
C LEU A 81 11.58 6.64 -10.56
N ALA A 82 12.21 7.60 -11.23
CA ALA A 82 12.00 9.00 -10.91
C ALA A 82 10.61 9.47 -11.38
N LEU A 83 10.12 10.56 -10.80
CA LEU A 83 8.96 11.26 -11.34
C LEU A 83 9.29 11.70 -12.77
N ASP A 84 8.34 11.51 -13.68
CA ASP A 84 8.50 11.75 -15.12
C ASP A 84 9.35 10.70 -15.88
N GLU A 85 9.92 9.72 -15.20
CA GLU A 85 10.66 8.66 -15.85
C GLU A 85 9.75 7.58 -16.40
N GLY A 86 9.91 7.29 -17.69
CA GLY A 86 9.18 6.23 -18.35
C GLY A 86 7.69 6.53 -18.50
N VAL A 87 6.89 5.46 -18.64
CA VAL A 87 5.42 5.56 -18.74
C VAL A 87 4.81 5.86 -17.38
N VAL A 88 5.28 5.17 -16.35
CA VAL A 88 4.77 5.30 -14.97
C VAL A 88 4.95 6.73 -14.46
N GLY A 89 6.17 7.27 -14.57
CA GLY A 89 6.46 8.65 -14.16
C GLY A 89 5.65 9.68 -14.94
N TYR A 90 5.53 9.48 -16.25
CA TYR A 90 4.70 10.36 -17.08
C TYR A 90 3.23 10.38 -16.63
N VAL A 91 2.62 9.22 -16.39
CA VAL A 91 1.22 9.11 -15.94
C VAL A 91 1.05 9.75 -14.56
N ALA A 92 2.00 9.53 -13.65
CA ALA A 92 1.98 10.13 -12.31
C ALA A 92 2.00 11.66 -12.37
N THR A 93 2.88 12.23 -13.18
CA THR A 93 3.07 13.69 -13.30
C THR A 93 1.94 14.37 -14.07
N HIS A 94 1.50 13.77 -15.19
CA HIS A 94 0.44 14.36 -16.02
C HIS A 94 -0.97 14.02 -15.55
N LYS A 95 -1.11 13.13 -14.55
CA LYS A 95 -2.37 12.79 -13.88
C LYS A 95 -3.49 12.32 -14.82
N ARG A 96 -3.14 11.70 -15.93
CA ARG A 96 -4.08 11.22 -16.95
C ARG A 96 -3.66 9.87 -17.50
N PRO A 97 -4.61 9.02 -17.96
CA PRO A 97 -4.29 7.78 -18.60
C PRO A 97 -3.39 7.96 -19.83
N LEU A 98 -2.49 6.98 -20.05
CA LEU A 98 -1.66 6.90 -21.23
C LEU A 98 -1.76 5.51 -21.84
N ILE A 99 -2.21 5.44 -23.09
CA ILE A 99 -2.27 4.20 -23.89
C ILE A 99 -1.05 4.14 -24.80
N ILE A 100 -0.43 2.98 -24.87
CA ILE A 100 0.68 2.66 -25.77
C ILE A 100 0.32 1.41 -26.57
N LYS A 101 0.12 1.57 -27.89
CA LYS A 101 -0.23 0.47 -28.80
C LYS A 101 0.89 -0.55 -29.00
N ASN A 102 2.15 -0.10 -28.90
CA ASN A 102 3.31 -0.98 -29.01
C ASN A 102 4.43 -0.50 -28.08
N VAL A 103 4.65 -1.22 -26.99
CA VAL A 103 5.64 -0.87 -25.96
C VAL A 103 7.07 -0.92 -26.50
N LEU A 104 7.37 -1.83 -27.43
CA LEU A 104 8.72 -1.98 -27.99
C LEU A 104 9.11 -0.81 -28.90
N ARG A 105 8.13 -0.18 -29.57
CA ARG A 105 8.33 0.98 -30.45
C ARG A 105 8.23 2.32 -29.73
N ASN A 106 7.69 2.34 -28.51
CA ASN A 106 7.48 3.57 -27.77
C ASN A 106 8.79 4.02 -27.09
N GLN A 107 9.16 5.29 -27.26
CA GLN A 107 10.42 5.83 -26.69
C GLN A 107 10.36 6.00 -25.16
N ARG A 108 9.18 6.22 -24.59
CA ARG A 108 9.01 6.36 -23.15
C ARG A 108 9.08 5.03 -22.40
N PHE A 109 8.74 3.93 -23.06
CA PHE A 109 8.79 2.62 -22.42
C PHE A 109 10.22 2.13 -22.30
N LYS A 110 10.74 2.05 -21.09
CA LYS A 110 12.13 1.74 -20.78
C LYS A 110 12.44 0.24 -20.81
N GLU A 111 11.50 -0.58 -20.37
CA GLU A 111 11.66 -2.01 -20.09
C GLU A 111 11.48 -2.92 -21.31
N LYS A 112 12.09 -2.55 -22.44
CA LYS A 112 11.87 -3.24 -23.72
C LYS A 112 12.30 -4.70 -23.70
N GLU A 113 13.37 -5.02 -22.98
CA GLU A 113 13.85 -6.40 -22.88
C GLU A 113 12.90 -7.27 -22.07
N MET A 114 12.42 -6.77 -20.95
CA MET A 114 11.38 -7.42 -20.15
C MET A 114 10.10 -7.63 -20.98
N ALA A 115 9.65 -6.61 -21.71
CA ALA A 115 8.47 -6.75 -22.56
C ALA A 115 8.65 -7.84 -23.63
N ARG A 116 9.84 -7.97 -24.23
CA ARG A 116 10.13 -9.07 -25.18
C ARG A 116 10.06 -10.44 -24.52
N ARG A 117 10.66 -10.59 -23.33
CA ARG A 117 10.65 -11.87 -22.59
C ARG A 117 9.24 -12.29 -22.16
N LEU A 118 8.40 -11.33 -21.77
CA LEU A 118 7.04 -11.58 -21.33
C LEU A 118 6.00 -11.52 -22.46
N GLY A 119 6.43 -11.26 -23.70
CA GLY A 119 5.53 -11.16 -24.84
C GLY A 119 4.56 -9.99 -24.78
N LEU A 120 4.92 -8.88 -24.12
CA LEU A 120 4.04 -7.73 -23.94
C LEU A 120 4.05 -6.83 -25.16
N VAL A 121 2.86 -6.44 -25.62
CA VAL A 121 2.68 -5.68 -26.86
C VAL A 121 2.06 -4.30 -26.61
N SER A 122 0.87 -4.24 -26.04
CA SER A 122 0.20 -2.96 -25.74
C SER A 122 0.10 -2.74 -24.25
N MET A 123 -0.07 -1.50 -23.82
CA MET A 123 -0.31 -1.17 -22.41
C MET A 123 -1.18 0.05 -22.24
N ILE A 124 -1.81 0.11 -21.09
CA ILE A 124 -2.39 1.33 -20.55
C ILE A 124 -1.84 1.56 -19.14
N GLY A 125 -1.45 2.80 -18.86
CA GLY A 125 -1.15 3.28 -17.50
C GLY A 125 -2.25 4.22 -17.05
N VAL A 126 -2.82 4.01 -15.87
CA VAL A 126 -3.84 4.88 -15.26
C VAL A 126 -3.37 5.37 -13.89
N PRO A 127 -3.56 6.67 -13.57
CA PRO A 127 -3.15 7.20 -12.27
C PRO A 127 -4.10 6.74 -11.16
N LEU A 128 -3.54 6.41 -9.99
CA LEU A 128 -4.29 6.23 -8.76
C LEU A 128 -4.54 7.60 -8.15
N ARG A 129 -5.73 8.16 -8.38
CA ARG A 129 -6.11 9.51 -7.95
C ARG A 129 -6.98 9.50 -6.71
N LEU A 130 -6.62 10.35 -5.78
CA LEU A 130 -7.44 10.73 -4.63
C LEU A 130 -8.22 12.01 -4.93
N LYS A 131 -8.98 12.49 -3.94
CA LYS A 131 -9.55 13.83 -3.94
C LYS A 131 -8.43 14.87 -4.12
N ASP A 132 -8.79 16.07 -4.56
CA ASP A 132 -7.87 17.19 -4.81
C ASP A 132 -6.78 16.89 -5.87
N ASP A 133 -7.05 15.94 -6.74
CA ASP A 133 -6.19 15.60 -7.87
C ASP A 133 -4.79 15.10 -7.46
N LYS A 134 -4.64 14.64 -6.20
CA LYS A 134 -3.41 14.02 -5.72
C LYS A 134 -3.27 12.61 -6.31
N VAL A 135 -2.16 12.35 -7.00
CA VAL A 135 -1.80 11.01 -7.50
C VAL A 135 -0.88 10.34 -6.48
N ILE A 136 -1.22 9.14 -6.03
CA ILE A 136 -0.43 8.33 -5.09
C ILE A 136 0.30 7.17 -5.78
N GLY A 137 0.00 6.93 -7.05
CA GLY A 137 0.63 5.84 -7.80
C GLY A 137 0.06 5.67 -9.19
N VAL A 138 0.42 4.58 -9.85
CA VAL A 138 0.00 4.23 -11.20
C VAL A 138 -0.31 2.73 -11.30
N LEU A 139 -1.41 2.41 -11.92
CA LEU A 139 -1.80 1.05 -12.30
C LEU A 139 -1.50 0.86 -13.78
N ASN A 140 -0.65 -0.10 -14.12
CA ASN A 140 -0.35 -0.48 -15.50
C ASN A 140 -0.99 -1.82 -15.82
N CYS A 141 -1.61 -1.90 -17.00
CA CYS A 141 -2.14 -3.12 -17.57
C CYS A 141 -1.52 -3.37 -18.94
N PHE A 142 -1.08 -4.60 -19.18
CA PHE A 142 -0.40 -5.03 -20.41
C PHE A 142 -1.16 -6.13 -21.11
N THR A 143 -1.10 -6.14 -22.44
CA THR A 143 -1.64 -7.21 -23.30
C THR A 143 -0.53 -7.91 -24.05
N ASN A 144 -0.76 -9.17 -24.46
CA ASN A 144 0.17 -9.96 -25.27
C ASN A 144 -0.03 -9.76 -26.79
N GLU A 145 -1.09 -9.05 -27.14
CA GLU A 145 -1.46 -8.79 -28.53
C GLU A 145 -1.63 -7.29 -28.73
N PRO A 146 -1.55 -6.80 -30.00
CA PRO A 146 -1.91 -5.43 -30.30
C PRO A 146 -3.35 -5.15 -29.86
N TYR A 147 -3.54 -4.15 -29.03
CA TYR A 147 -4.83 -3.85 -28.43
C TYR A 147 -5.10 -2.35 -28.38
N ASP A 148 -6.28 -1.97 -28.84
CA ASP A 148 -6.79 -0.61 -28.77
C ASP A 148 -7.81 -0.52 -27.63
N PHE A 149 -7.37 -0.01 -26.47
CA PHE A 149 -8.25 0.20 -25.32
C PHE A 149 -9.37 1.17 -25.68
N THR A 150 -10.61 0.73 -25.52
CA THR A 150 -11.81 1.55 -25.75
C THR A 150 -11.99 2.61 -24.66
N ALA A 151 -12.76 3.66 -24.95
CA ALA A 151 -13.09 4.68 -23.95
C ALA A 151 -13.78 4.08 -22.70
N THR A 152 -14.63 3.07 -22.89
CA THR A 152 -15.29 2.34 -21.79
C THR A 152 -14.29 1.63 -20.91
N GLU A 153 -13.31 0.95 -21.47
CA GLU A 153 -12.25 0.25 -20.71
C GLU A 153 -11.34 1.22 -19.98
N VAL A 154 -10.99 2.34 -20.62
CA VAL A 154 -10.20 3.41 -19.98
C VAL A 154 -10.93 3.98 -18.77
N ASN A 155 -12.23 4.29 -18.93
CA ASN A 155 -13.06 4.81 -17.84
C ASN A 155 -13.17 3.81 -16.70
N LEU A 156 -13.34 2.54 -17.01
CA LEU A 156 -13.40 1.48 -16.02
C LEU A 156 -12.09 1.30 -15.26
N LEU A 157 -10.97 1.18 -15.98
CA LEU A 157 -9.65 1.07 -15.34
C LEU A 157 -9.35 2.27 -14.47
N THR A 158 -9.80 3.46 -14.89
CA THR A 158 -9.71 4.68 -14.10
C THR A 158 -10.55 4.61 -12.83
N ALA A 159 -11.77 4.08 -12.91
CA ALA A 159 -12.62 3.87 -11.73
C ALA A 159 -12.01 2.87 -10.76
N VAL A 160 -11.49 1.74 -11.26
CA VAL A 160 -10.76 0.75 -10.45
C VAL A 160 -9.52 1.37 -9.80
N ALA A 161 -8.73 2.14 -10.55
CA ALA A 161 -7.54 2.80 -10.03
C ALA A 161 -7.87 3.82 -8.92
N ASN A 162 -8.92 4.61 -9.09
CA ASN A 162 -9.37 5.57 -8.08
C ASN A 162 -9.88 4.85 -6.82
N GLN A 163 -10.63 3.77 -6.97
CA GLN A 163 -11.09 2.96 -5.84
C GLN A 163 -9.91 2.30 -5.11
N ALA A 164 -8.94 1.78 -5.86
CA ALA A 164 -7.70 1.26 -5.30
C ALA A 164 -6.91 2.33 -4.53
N ALA A 165 -6.86 3.57 -5.03
CA ALA A 165 -6.21 4.67 -4.34
C ALA A 165 -6.84 4.96 -2.97
N VAL A 166 -8.17 4.94 -2.89
CA VAL A 166 -8.89 5.12 -1.60
C VAL A 166 -8.60 3.95 -0.66
N ALA A 167 -8.61 2.71 -1.17
CA ALA A 167 -8.31 1.52 -0.39
C ALA A 167 -6.92 1.57 0.24
N ILE A 168 -5.91 1.93 -0.57
CA ILE A 168 -4.53 2.04 -0.14
C ILE A 168 -4.39 3.12 0.94
N LEU A 169 -4.96 4.31 0.71
CA LEU A 169 -4.91 5.41 1.68
C LEU A 169 -5.56 5.01 3.01
N ASN A 170 -6.74 4.39 2.96
CA ASN A 170 -7.43 3.95 4.17
C ASN A 170 -6.59 2.95 4.97
N THR A 171 -6.00 1.97 4.31
CA THR A 171 -5.13 0.97 4.97
C THR A 171 -3.90 1.64 5.61
N GLU A 172 -3.25 2.57 4.90
CA GLU A 172 -2.12 3.33 5.46
C GLU A 172 -2.53 4.16 6.70
N LEU A 173 -3.70 4.81 6.64
CA LEU A 173 -4.24 5.58 7.76
C LEU A 173 -4.59 4.67 8.94
N MET A 174 -5.20 3.51 8.72
CA MET A 174 -5.50 2.54 9.77
C MET A 174 -4.22 2.07 10.48
N VAL A 175 -3.18 1.71 9.73
CA VAL A 175 -1.89 1.32 10.32
C VAL A 175 -1.29 2.44 11.15
N LYS A 176 -1.25 3.67 10.62
CA LYS A 176 -0.74 4.84 11.35
C LYS A 176 -1.54 5.11 12.63
N THR A 177 -2.87 5.04 12.55
CA THR A 177 -3.76 5.26 13.70
C THR A 177 -3.50 4.22 14.79
N LYS A 178 -3.36 2.93 14.40
CA LYS A 178 -3.07 1.85 15.34
C LYS A 178 -1.75 2.07 16.08
N VAL A 179 -0.69 2.44 15.36
CA VAL A 179 0.62 2.74 15.96
C VAL A 179 0.51 3.88 16.99
N ILE A 180 -0.14 4.99 16.60
CA ILE A 180 -0.33 6.15 17.50
C ILE A 180 -1.15 5.76 18.75
N GLN A 181 -2.17 4.94 18.57
CA GLN A 181 -3.00 4.47 19.68
C GLN A 181 -2.20 3.57 20.64
N GLU A 182 -1.38 2.64 20.12
CA GLU A 182 -0.50 1.79 20.91
C GLU A 182 0.56 2.60 21.67
N GLU A 183 1.12 3.66 21.06
CA GLU A 183 2.04 4.57 21.72
C GLU A 183 1.37 5.34 22.85
N LEU A 184 0.15 5.85 22.63
CA LEU A 184 -0.62 6.58 23.63
C LEU A 184 -0.99 5.69 24.82
N GLU A 185 -1.44 4.46 24.57
CA GLU A 185 -1.71 3.48 25.63
C GLU A 185 -0.45 3.16 26.42
N THR A 186 0.67 2.91 25.74
CA THR A 186 1.95 2.66 26.39
C THR A 186 2.35 3.83 27.28
N ARG A 187 2.19 5.07 26.81
CA ARG A 187 2.48 6.26 27.60
C ARG A 187 1.61 6.35 28.86
N LYS A 188 0.31 6.10 28.74
CA LYS A 188 -0.61 6.08 29.89
C LYS A 188 -0.21 5.02 30.93
N LEU A 189 0.14 3.81 30.48
CA LEU A 189 0.60 2.74 31.39
C LEU A 189 1.90 3.12 32.10
N VAL A 190 2.87 3.69 31.38
CA VAL A 190 4.15 4.15 31.96
C VAL A 190 3.93 5.25 32.98
N GLU A 191 3.04 6.24 32.73
CA GLU A 191 2.74 7.30 33.71
C GLU A 191 2.11 6.73 34.97
N ARG A 192 1.12 5.82 34.85
CA ARG A 192 0.53 5.16 36.03
C ARG A 192 1.55 4.33 36.81
N ALA A 193 2.41 3.58 36.12
CA ALA A 193 3.47 2.81 36.76
C ALA A 193 4.48 3.74 37.50
N LYS A 194 4.82 4.88 36.90
CA LYS A 194 5.65 5.91 37.56
C LYS A 194 5.03 6.40 38.85
N GLU A 195 3.74 6.74 38.83
CA GLU A 195 3.03 7.20 40.05
C GLU A 195 3.12 6.19 41.19
N ILE A 196 2.91 4.89 40.87
CA ILE A 196 3.04 3.80 41.84
C ILE A 196 4.47 3.70 42.39
N LEU A 197 5.48 3.75 41.50
CA LEU A 197 6.88 3.67 41.93
C LEU A 197 7.29 4.88 42.80
N MET A 198 6.83 6.08 42.43
CA MET A 198 7.05 7.29 43.21
C MET A 198 6.52 7.14 44.65
N GLN A 199 5.30 6.61 44.79
CA GLN A 199 4.68 6.38 46.10
C GLN A 199 5.38 5.27 46.91
N ARG A 200 5.66 4.12 46.27
CA ARG A 200 6.24 2.95 46.95
C ARG A 200 7.69 3.12 47.33
N MET A 201 8.48 3.81 46.50
CA MET A 201 9.93 3.94 46.69
C MET A 201 10.36 5.32 47.19
N ASN A 202 9.40 6.24 47.37
CA ASN A 202 9.64 7.64 47.73
C ASN A 202 10.67 8.33 46.84
N ILE A 203 10.52 8.18 45.51
CA ILE A 203 11.39 8.74 44.49
C ILE A 203 10.62 9.74 43.61
N ASN A 204 11.35 10.60 42.90
CA ASN A 204 10.72 11.54 41.96
C ASN A 204 10.39 10.86 40.61
N GLY A 205 9.63 11.56 39.75
CA GLY A 205 9.17 11.03 38.48
C GLY A 205 10.28 10.67 37.48
N GLU A 206 11.40 11.38 37.53
CA GLU A 206 12.57 11.09 36.71
C GLU A 206 13.26 9.78 37.13
N ALA A 207 13.46 9.61 38.44
CA ALA A 207 14.01 8.39 39.01
C ALA A 207 13.09 7.19 38.77
N ALA A 208 11.77 7.36 38.85
CA ALA A 208 10.79 6.31 38.53
C ALA A 208 10.83 5.90 37.04
N TYR A 209 10.94 6.87 36.14
CA TYR A 209 11.11 6.57 34.71
C TYR A 209 12.43 5.85 34.41
N HIS A 210 13.51 6.30 35.03
CA HIS A 210 14.82 5.66 34.94
C HIS A 210 14.78 4.21 35.44
N TRP A 211 14.06 3.95 36.52
CA TRP A 211 13.85 2.61 37.07
C TRP A 211 13.14 1.71 36.04
N LEU A 212 12.03 2.16 35.46
CA LEU A 212 11.29 1.41 34.42
C LEU A 212 12.18 1.10 33.22
N ARG A 213 12.93 2.09 32.74
CA ARG A 213 13.82 1.94 31.59
C ARG A 213 14.95 0.95 31.86
N LYS A 214 15.58 1.04 33.04
CA LYS A 214 16.63 0.11 33.45
C LYS A 214 16.12 -1.32 33.48
N HIS A 215 14.97 -1.58 34.13
CA HIS A 215 14.38 -2.90 34.22
C HIS A 215 13.90 -3.44 32.86
N SER A 216 13.46 -2.57 31.96
CA SER A 216 13.17 -2.91 30.54
C SER A 216 14.43 -3.45 29.86
N MET A 217 15.56 -2.76 29.99
CA MET A 217 16.83 -3.17 29.37
C MET A 217 17.38 -4.46 30.02
N ASP A 218 17.41 -4.54 31.33
CA ASP A 218 17.95 -5.68 32.08
C ASP A 218 17.15 -6.97 31.84
N SER A 219 15.82 -6.87 31.74
CA SER A 219 14.92 -8.02 31.49
C SER A 219 14.69 -8.32 30.02
N ARG A 220 15.17 -7.49 29.08
CA ARG A 220 14.88 -7.56 27.63
C ARG A 220 13.37 -7.55 27.30
N LYS A 221 12.59 -6.87 28.13
CA LYS A 221 11.14 -6.68 27.92
C LYS A 221 10.88 -5.24 27.50
N SER A 222 9.75 -5.02 26.78
CA SER A 222 9.36 -3.64 26.45
C SER A 222 9.03 -2.85 27.72
N ILE A 223 9.19 -1.52 27.67
CA ILE A 223 8.83 -0.64 28.80
C ILE A 223 7.34 -0.79 29.16
N ARG A 224 6.46 -1.08 28.18
CA ARG A 224 5.05 -1.40 28.38
C ARG A 224 4.88 -2.63 29.28
N GLN A 225 5.58 -3.72 28.96
CA GLN A 225 5.51 -4.96 29.76
C GLN A 225 6.01 -4.78 31.21
N VAL A 226 7.03 -3.94 31.41
CA VAL A 226 7.52 -3.62 32.75
C VAL A 226 6.51 -2.76 33.51
N ALA A 227 5.92 -1.77 32.86
CA ALA A 227 4.87 -0.95 33.43
C ALA A 227 3.64 -1.77 33.82
N ASP A 228 3.17 -2.67 32.95
CA ASP A 228 2.08 -3.60 33.24
C ASP A 228 2.40 -4.49 34.46
N ALA A 229 3.63 -5.00 34.59
CA ALA A 229 4.04 -5.79 35.73
C ALA A 229 4.02 -5.01 37.05
N VAL A 230 4.39 -3.72 37.04
CA VAL A 230 4.30 -2.82 38.19
C VAL A 230 2.84 -2.61 38.59
N LEU A 231 1.95 -2.36 37.63
CA LEU A 231 0.51 -2.19 37.86
C LEU A 231 -0.11 -3.44 38.48
N LEU A 232 0.13 -4.61 37.85
CA LEU A 232 -0.36 -5.91 38.37
C LEU A 232 0.15 -6.21 39.79
N SER A 233 1.44 -5.95 40.06
CA SER A 233 2.01 -6.14 41.39
C SER A 233 1.37 -5.19 42.42
N HIS A 234 0.93 -4.01 42.02
CA HIS A 234 0.25 -3.08 42.90
C HIS A 234 -1.17 -3.54 43.25
N GLU A 235 -1.93 -3.99 42.23
CA GLU A 235 -3.30 -4.50 42.39
C GLU A 235 -3.36 -5.73 43.30
N ILE A 236 -2.43 -6.68 43.11
CA ILE A 236 -2.35 -7.89 43.96
C ILE A 236 -2.03 -7.55 45.42
N ASN A 237 -1.21 -6.52 45.70
CA ASN A 237 -0.85 -6.15 47.06
C ASN A 237 -1.91 -5.27 47.75
N MET A 238 -2.93 -4.82 47.05
CA MET A 238 -4.07 -4.05 47.60
C MET A 238 -5.30 -4.93 47.90
N SER A 239 -5.30 -6.16 47.37
CA SER A 239 -6.36 -7.17 47.62
C SER A 239 -6.03 -8.00 48.84
#